data_e63bd9c753ef99de879b1f7951a188a3
#
_entry.id   e63bd9c753ef99de879b1f7951a188a3
#
_cell.length_a   1.000
_cell.length_b   1.000
_cell.length_c   1.000
_cell.angle_alpha   90.00
_cell.angle_beta   90.00
_cell.angle_gamma   90.00
#
_symmetry.space_group_name_H-M   'P 1'
#
loop_
_entity.id
_entity.type
_entity.pdbx_description
1 polymer ?
#
loop_
_entity_poly.entity_id
_entity_poly.type
_entity_poly.pdbx_seq_one_letter_code
_entity_poly.pdbx_strand_id
1 'polypeptide(L)'
;MMPVMDGLKLCKHIKQNLYTCHIPVIMLSAKTDLKEQIEGLQMGADDYIPKPFSMALVTTKIRNLFRTRHRAIEHYSNSLEIEPEKVALNPLDEELLKKAVEVVEKHLDDVGFSTDEFAREMFMSRSNLHLKMKALTGESTNEFIRKIRFNKACKLLKEGRYTVSEVSTMVGFNTASYFATSFKKYFGCLPSEYGKKGENQQD
;
A
#
# COMPACT_ATOMS: atom_id res chain seq x y z
N MET A 1 12.54 33.57 -7.38
CA MET A 1 13.59 32.52 -7.27
C MET A 1 13.62 32.03 -5.84
N MET A 2 13.74 30.73 -5.63
CA MET A 2 13.93 30.17 -4.30
C MET A 2 15.44 30.30 -3.95
N PRO A 3 15.82 30.87 -2.80
CA PRO A 3 17.19 31.34 -2.59
C PRO A 3 18.22 30.23 -2.33
N VAL A 4 17.80 29.01 -1.96
CA VAL A 4 18.73 27.92 -1.57
C VAL A 4 18.64 26.71 -2.50
N MET A 5 17.42 26.40 -3.01
CA MET A 5 17.17 25.23 -3.87
C MET A 5 16.11 25.60 -4.90
N ASP A 6 16.34 25.25 -6.15
CA ASP A 6 15.32 25.41 -7.20
C ASP A 6 14.22 24.33 -7.11
N GLY A 7 13.08 24.61 -7.75
CA GLY A 7 11.91 23.72 -7.69
C GLY A 7 12.16 22.33 -8.30
N LEU A 8 13.00 22.22 -9.33
CA LEU A 8 13.35 20.94 -9.96
C LEU A 8 14.16 20.07 -9.01
N LYS A 9 15.15 20.65 -8.34
CA LYS A 9 15.94 19.94 -7.32
C LYS A 9 15.10 19.52 -6.14
N LEU A 10 14.19 20.39 -5.68
CA LEU A 10 13.26 20.05 -4.59
C LEU A 10 12.35 18.87 -4.99
N CYS A 11 11.76 18.92 -6.19
CA CYS A 11 10.94 17.84 -6.72
C CYS A 11 11.71 16.51 -6.74
N LYS A 12 12.94 16.54 -7.30
CA LYS A 12 13.82 15.37 -7.34
C LYS A 12 14.09 14.82 -5.94
N HIS A 13 14.42 15.67 -4.97
CA HIS A 13 14.63 15.24 -3.58
C HIS A 13 13.40 14.57 -2.97
N ILE A 14 12.21 15.14 -3.17
CA ILE A 14 10.96 14.57 -2.67
C ILE A 14 10.73 13.19 -3.31
N LYS A 15 10.91 13.09 -4.62
CA LYS A 15 10.58 11.88 -5.40
C LYS A 15 11.62 10.76 -5.29
N GLN A 16 12.86 11.08 -4.97
CA GLN A 16 13.92 10.10 -4.74
C GLN A 16 14.04 9.63 -3.28
N ASN A 17 13.32 10.24 -2.37
CA ASN A 17 13.34 9.85 -0.96
C ASN A 17 12.20 8.88 -0.68
N LEU A 18 12.52 7.69 -0.15
CA LEU A 18 11.57 6.62 0.18
C LEU A 18 10.42 7.10 1.08
N TYR A 19 10.66 8.05 1.98
CA TYR A 19 9.65 8.57 2.89
C TYR A 19 8.68 9.56 2.26
N THR A 20 9.04 10.17 1.13
CA THR A 20 8.27 11.27 0.53
C THR A 20 7.89 11.04 -0.93
N CYS A 21 8.44 10.02 -1.62
CA CYS A 21 8.19 9.76 -3.04
C CYS A 21 6.71 9.55 -3.37
N HIS A 22 5.91 9.08 -2.42
CA HIS A 22 4.47 8.93 -2.55
C HIS A 22 3.69 10.26 -2.52
N ILE A 23 4.28 11.37 -2.09
CA ILE A 23 3.60 12.67 -1.99
C ILE A 23 3.44 13.25 -3.40
N PRO A 24 2.20 13.58 -3.83
CA PRO A 24 2.00 14.23 -5.11
C PRO A 24 2.67 15.62 -5.16
N VAL A 25 3.36 15.90 -6.24
CA VAL A 25 4.07 17.16 -6.47
C VAL A 25 3.57 17.81 -7.77
N ILE A 26 2.96 18.99 -7.66
CA ILE A 26 2.60 19.83 -8.82
C ILE A 26 3.60 20.98 -8.88
N MET A 27 4.26 21.14 -10.00
CA MET A 27 5.18 22.24 -10.23
C MET A 27 4.44 23.45 -10.81
N LEU A 28 4.61 24.61 -10.16
CA LEU A 28 4.08 25.90 -10.63
C LEU A 28 5.25 26.78 -11.08
N SER A 29 5.36 27.07 -12.38
CA SER A 29 6.52 27.80 -12.92
C SER A 29 6.13 28.94 -13.84
N ALA A 30 6.94 30.01 -13.82
CA ALA A 30 6.84 31.10 -14.80
C ALA A 30 7.43 30.70 -16.17
N LYS A 31 8.14 29.59 -16.23
CA LYS A 31 8.76 29.10 -17.45
C LYS A 31 7.73 28.30 -18.24
N THR A 32 7.52 28.69 -19.47
CA THR A 32 6.53 28.12 -20.40
C THR A 32 7.16 27.23 -21.45
N ASP A 33 8.50 27.11 -21.45
CA ASP A 33 9.22 26.29 -22.42
C ASP A 33 8.90 24.80 -22.21
N LEU A 34 8.57 24.14 -23.31
CA LEU A 34 8.26 22.71 -23.34
C LEU A 34 9.39 21.84 -22.77
N LYS A 35 10.65 22.22 -22.98
CA LYS A 35 11.80 21.50 -22.46
C LYS A 35 11.80 21.44 -20.93
N GLU A 36 11.51 22.54 -20.27
CA GLU A 36 11.47 22.62 -18.80
C GLU A 36 10.25 21.91 -18.20
N GLN A 37 9.12 21.90 -18.92
CA GLN A 37 7.97 21.08 -18.53
C GLN A 37 8.32 19.60 -18.59
N ILE A 38 8.97 19.15 -19.66
CA ILE A 38 9.44 17.77 -19.82
C ILE A 38 10.45 17.42 -18.72
N GLU A 39 11.42 18.29 -18.44
CA GLU A 39 12.40 18.10 -17.38
C GLU A 39 11.73 17.95 -16.00
N GLY A 40 10.76 18.80 -15.68
CA GLY A 40 9.99 18.71 -14.42
C GLY A 40 9.26 17.37 -14.26
N LEU A 41 8.63 16.90 -15.33
CA LEU A 41 7.96 15.59 -15.35
C LEU A 41 8.97 14.43 -15.26
N GLN A 42 10.12 14.53 -15.95
CA GLN A 42 11.21 13.54 -15.85
C GLN A 42 11.84 13.48 -14.45
N MET A 43 11.82 14.59 -13.69
CA MET A 43 12.25 14.62 -12.28
C MET A 43 11.21 14.00 -11.33
N GLY A 44 10.08 13.52 -11.88
CA GLY A 44 9.04 12.81 -11.14
C GLY A 44 7.89 13.69 -10.66
N ALA A 45 7.77 14.94 -11.10
CA ALA A 45 6.57 15.73 -10.82
C ALA A 45 5.33 15.02 -11.38
N ASP A 46 4.25 15.00 -10.60
CA ASP A 46 2.99 14.38 -11.01
C ASP A 46 2.22 15.28 -11.98
N ASP A 47 2.49 16.59 -11.94
CA ASP A 47 1.93 17.55 -12.89
C ASP A 47 2.75 18.85 -12.94
N TYR A 48 2.52 19.63 -13.99
CA TYR A 48 3.16 20.93 -14.23
C TYR A 48 2.12 21.96 -14.67
N ILE A 49 2.18 23.16 -14.09
CA ILE A 49 1.25 24.25 -14.41
C ILE A 49 2.05 25.54 -14.67
N PRO A 50 2.01 26.07 -15.89
CA PRO A 50 2.66 27.35 -16.20
C PRO A 50 1.92 28.53 -15.56
N LYS A 51 2.66 29.56 -15.17
CA LYS A 51 2.13 30.86 -14.76
C LYS A 51 1.94 31.76 -15.99
N PRO A 52 0.86 32.56 -16.06
CA PRO A 52 -0.24 32.69 -15.10
C PRO A 52 -1.24 31.52 -15.19
N PHE A 53 -1.78 31.09 -14.06
CA PHE A 53 -2.75 30.00 -13.98
C PHE A 53 -4.06 30.42 -13.30
N SER A 54 -5.14 29.74 -13.62
CA SER A 54 -6.40 29.89 -12.90
C SER A 54 -6.46 28.94 -11.70
N MET A 55 -7.06 29.39 -10.60
CA MET A 55 -7.29 28.53 -9.43
C MET A 55 -8.18 27.32 -9.77
N ALA A 56 -9.10 27.47 -10.71
CA ALA A 56 -9.93 26.37 -11.19
C ALA A 56 -9.08 25.23 -11.81
N LEU A 57 -8.04 25.57 -12.59
CA LEU A 57 -7.11 24.60 -13.18
C LEU A 57 -6.33 23.88 -12.09
N VAL A 58 -5.74 24.62 -11.14
CA VAL A 58 -4.97 24.03 -10.01
C VAL A 58 -5.84 23.06 -9.21
N THR A 59 -7.05 23.51 -8.83
CA THR A 59 -7.99 22.70 -8.06
C THR A 59 -8.40 21.42 -8.80
N THR A 60 -8.62 21.53 -10.11
CA THR A 60 -8.99 20.40 -10.96
C THR A 60 -7.86 19.35 -11.01
N LYS A 61 -6.61 19.80 -11.20
CA LYS A 61 -5.44 18.90 -11.23
C LYS A 61 -5.20 18.23 -9.89
N ILE A 62 -5.28 18.96 -8.78
CA ILE A 62 -5.20 18.39 -7.42
C ILE A 62 -6.29 17.31 -7.24
N ARG A 63 -7.54 17.61 -7.58
CA ARG A 63 -8.64 16.65 -7.45
C ARG A 63 -8.42 15.40 -8.28
N ASN A 64 -7.88 15.53 -9.48
CA ASN A 64 -7.56 14.38 -10.34
C ASN A 64 -6.47 13.49 -9.75
N LEU A 65 -5.39 14.05 -9.19
CA LEU A 65 -4.33 13.31 -8.52
C LEU A 65 -4.87 12.52 -7.32
N PHE A 66 -5.68 13.16 -6.48
CA PHE A 66 -6.32 12.48 -5.35
C PHE A 66 -7.27 11.38 -5.80
N ARG A 67 -8.05 11.59 -6.86
CA ARG A 67 -8.97 10.59 -7.40
C ARG A 67 -8.23 9.36 -7.93
N THR A 68 -7.12 9.55 -8.64
CA THR A 68 -6.28 8.43 -9.12
C THR A 68 -5.75 7.62 -7.95
N ARG A 69 -5.24 8.29 -6.92
CA ARG A 69 -4.75 7.63 -5.71
C ARG A 69 -5.85 6.88 -4.96
N HIS A 70 -7.01 7.49 -4.82
CA HIS A 70 -8.14 6.87 -4.15
C HIS A 70 -8.58 5.59 -4.86
N ARG A 71 -8.62 5.58 -6.18
CA ARG A 71 -8.92 4.37 -6.98
C ARG A 71 -7.90 3.25 -6.76
N ALA A 72 -6.61 3.57 -6.67
CA ALA A 72 -5.58 2.58 -6.38
C ALA A 72 -5.78 1.95 -4.99
N ILE A 73 -6.07 2.77 -3.98
CA ILE A 73 -6.39 2.33 -2.62
C ILE A 73 -7.67 1.49 -2.59
N GLU A 74 -8.73 1.90 -3.28
CA GLU A 74 -9.98 1.13 -3.38
C GLU A 74 -9.75 -0.23 -4.04
N HIS A 75 -8.97 -0.27 -5.11
CA HIS A 75 -8.62 -1.53 -5.76
C HIS A 75 -7.88 -2.46 -4.80
N TYR A 76 -6.89 -1.94 -4.08
CA TYR A 76 -6.16 -2.68 -3.05
C TYR A 76 -7.08 -3.19 -1.94
N SER A 77 -8.01 -2.36 -1.44
CA SER A 77 -8.92 -2.72 -0.35
C SER A 77 -9.88 -3.83 -0.74
N ASN A 78 -10.32 -3.84 -2.00
CA ASN A 78 -11.27 -4.83 -2.53
C ASN A 78 -10.61 -6.13 -2.99
N SER A 79 -9.28 -6.17 -3.13
CA SER A 79 -8.52 -7.36 -3.49
C SER A 79 -7.95 -8.03 -2.24
N LEU A 80 -8.05 -9.37 -2.19
CA LEU A 80 -7.33 -10.17 -1.20
C LEU A 80 -5.85 -10.29 -1.56
N GLU A 81 -5.56 -10.41 -2.83
CA GLU A 81 -4.18 -10.46 -3.31
C GLU A 81 -3.58 -9.06 -3.31
N ILE A 82 -2.38 -8.96 -2.76
CA ILE A 82 -1.61 -7.72 -2.78
C ILE A 82 -0.80 -7.75 -4.07
N GLU A 83 -1.18 -6.90 -5.00
CA GLU A 83 -0.48 -6.70 -6.27
C GLU A 83 0.24 -5.34 -6.21
N PRO A 84 1.51 -5.30 -5.77
CA PRO A 84 2.24 -4.04 -5.58
C PRO A 84 2.24 -3.13 -6.82
N GLU A 85 2.29 -3.72 -8.02
CA GLU A 85 2.29 -3.01 -9.30
C GLU A 85 1.00 -2.22 -9.56
N LYS A 86 -0.12 -2.69 -9.02
CA LYS A 86 -1.43 -2.03 -9.17
C LYS A 86 -1.69 -0.95 -8.12
N VAL A 87 -0.94 -0.98 -7.04
CA VAL A 87 -1.10 -0.07 -5.88
C VAL A 87 -0.08 1.05 -5.90
N ALA A 88 1.15 0.73 -6.25
CA ALA A 88 2.24 1.69 -6.31
C ALA A 88 2.11 2.65 -7.50
N LEU A 89 2.36 3.93 -7.25
CA LEU A 89 2.36 4.97 -8.29
C LEU A 89 3.78 5.30 -8.77
N ASN A 90 4.80 4.70 -8.18
CA ASN A 90 6.21 4.86 -8.56
C ASN A 90 7.02 3.61 -8.18
N PRO A 91 8.19 3.39 -8.80
CA PRO A 91 9.00 2.19 -8.58
C PRO A 91 9.47 1.99 -7.13
N LEU A 92 9.79 3.07 -6.40
CA LEU A 92 10.24 2.97 -5.01
C LEU A 92 9.12 2.48 -4.08
N ASP A 93 7.87 2.89 -4.34
CA ASP A 93 6.71 2.41 -3.60
C ASP A 93 6.42 0.94 -3.92
N GLU A 94 6.60 0.53 -5.17
CA GLU A 94 6.44 -0.84 -5.62
C GLU A 94 7.44 -1.78 -4.94
N GLU A 95 8.72 -1.42 -4.95
CA GLU A 95 9.78 -2.17 -4.28
C GLU A 95 9.55 -2.26 -2.76
N LEU A 96 9.10 -1.15 -2.15
CA LEU A 96 8.77 -1.15 -0.73
C LEU A 96 7.61 -2.09 -0.42
N LEU A 97 6.54 -2.08 -1.21
CA LEU A 97 5.40 -2.97 -1.01
C LEU A 97 5.77 -4.43 -1.25
N LYS A 98 6.57 -4.76 -2.27
CA LYS A 98 7.10 -6.10 -2.51
C LYS A 98 7.87 -6.61 -1.29
N LYS A 99 8.83 -5.82 -0.82
CA LYS A 99 9.59 -6.14 0.39
C LYS A 99 8.69 -6.28 1.62
N ALA A 100 7.69 -5.42 1.78
CA ALA A 100 6.75 -5.50 2.89
C ALA A 100 5.96 -6.82 2.90
N VAL A 101 5.52 -7.29 1.72
CA VAL A 101 4.87 -8.61 1.58
C VAL A 101 5.84 -9.72 1.95
N GLU A 102 7.05 -9.74 1.39
CA GLU A 102 8.08 -10.75 1.67
C GLU A 102 8.41 -10.86 3.17
N VAL A 103 8.56 -9.71 3.83
CA VAL A 103 8.85 -9.68 5.28
C VAL A 103 7.70 -10.29 6.08
N VAL A 104 6.45 -9.97 5.77
CA VAL A 104 5.31 -10.53 6.50
C VAL A 104 5.13 -12.02 6.18
N GLU A 105 5.36 -12.45 4.94
CA GLU A 105 5.29 -13.86 4.54
C GLU A 105 6.36 -14.71 5.22
N LYS A 106 7.56 -14.19 5.44
CA LYS A 106 8.63 -14.84 6.19
C LYS A 106 8.26 -15.10 7.66
N HIS A 107 7.42 -14.24 8.25
CA HIS A 107 6.97 -14.32 9.64
C HIS A 107 5.48 -14.69 9.76
N LEU A 108 4.98 -15.46 8.78
CA LEU A 108 3.56 -15.70 8.66
C LEU A 108 2.99 -16.45 9.87
N ASP A 109 3.69 -17.46 10.35
CA ASP A 109 3.33 -18.32 11.49
C ASP A 109 3.81 -17.78 12.86
N ASP A 110 4.61 -16.72 12.85
CA ASP A 110 5.12 -16.11 14.08
C ASP A 110 4.03 -15.29 14.76
N VAL A 111 3.46 -15.83 15.84
CA VAL A 111 2.46 -15.14 16.67
C VAL A 111 3.01 -13.88 17.32
N GLY A 112 4.34 -13.83 17.59
CA GLY A 112 5.02 -12.69 18.20
C GLY A 112 5.35 -11.56 17.24
N PHE A 113 5.26 -11.80 15.93
CA PHE A 113 5.63 -10.79 14.92
C PHE A 113 4.82 -9.52 15.05
N SER A 114 5.47 -8.49 15.54
CA SER A 114 4.89 -7.19 15.90
C SER A 114 5.15 -6.13 14.83
N THR A 115 4.41 -5.01 14.92
CA THR A 115 4.67 -3.83 14.07
C THR A 115 6.05 -3.22 14.31
N ASP A 116 6.64 -3.41 15.48
CA ASP A 116 7.99 -2.92 15.79
C ASP A 116 9.06 -3.78 15.10
N GLU A 117 8.87 -5.10 15.07
CA GLU A 117 9.72 -6.03 14.32
C GLU A 117 9.59 -5.81 12.82
N PHE A 118 8.38 -5.66 12.33
CA PHE A 118 8.14 -5.32 10.94
C PHE A 118 8.86 -4.02 10.54
N ALA A 119 8.77 -2.97 11.36
CA ALA A 119 9.47 -1.72 11.09
C ALA A 119 11.00 -1.87 11.09
N ARG A 120 11.57 -2.69 11.99
CA ARG A 120 13.00 -3.01 12.03
C ARG A 120 13.45 -3.73 10.75
N GLU A 121 12.74 -4.75 10.30
CA GLU A 121 13.07 -5.48 9.06
C GLU A 121 12.91 -4.62 7.80
N MET A 122 11.99 -3.65 7.83
CA MET A 122 11.84 -2.65 6.77
C MET A 122 12.89 -1.53 6.84
N PHE A 123 13.77 -1.51 7.84
CA PHE A 123 14.74 -0.43 8.11
C PHE A 123 14.08 0.95 8.24
N MET A 124 12.90 0.98 8.85
CA MET A 124 12.12 2.19 9.07
C MET A 124 11.76 2.37 10.54
N SER A 125 11.53 3.61 10.97
CA SER A 125 10.86 3.83 12.25
C SER A 125 9.40 3.38 12.15
N ARG A 126 8.82 2.93 13.27
CA ARG A 126 7.41 2.51 13.35
C ARG A 126 6.44 3.58 12.79
N SER A 127 6.69 4.84 13.15
CA SER A 127 5.86 5.96 12.69
C SER A 127 5.95 6.16 11.18
N ASN A 128 7.17 6.12 10.63
CA ASN A 128 7.38 6.29 9.19
C ASN A 128 6.78 5.13 8.40
N LEU A 129 6.96 3.88 8.85
CA LEU A 129 6.33 2.72 8.22
C LEU A 129 4.81 2.85 8.26
N HIS A 130 4.23 3.21 9.42
CA HIS A 130 2.78 3.39 9.55
C HIS A 130 2.23 4.44 8.59
N LEU A 131 2.84 5.62 8.54
CA LEU A 131 2.44 6.70 7.64
C LEU A 131 2.56 6.29 6.17
N LYS A 132 3.65 5.60 5.82
CA LYS A 132 3.90 5.14 4.46
C LYS A 132 2.88 4.08 4.05
N MET A 133 2.65 3.05 4.87
CA MET A 133 1.64 2.01 4.60
C MET A 133 0.24 2.61 4.48
N LYS A 134 -0.15 3.50 5.41
CA LYS A 134 -1.43 4.20 5.35
C LYS A 134 -1.60 5.03 4.07
N ALA A 135 -0.52 5.69 3.63
CA ALA A 135 -0.54 6.47 2.40
C ALA A 135 -0.64 5.62 1.14
N LEU A 136 -0.06 4.43 1.09
CA LEU A 136 -0.06 3.55 -0.08
C LEU A 136 -1.30 2.67 -0.15
N THR A 137 -1.68 2.06 0.96
CA THR A 137 -2.71 1.02 1.02
C THR A 137 -4.04 1.48 1.61
N GLY A 138 -4.05 2.62 2.28
CA GLY A 138 -5.19 3.06 3.08
C GLY A 138 -5.33 2.33 4.42
N GLU A 139 -4.52 1.30 4.68
CA GLU A 139 -4.58 0.43 5.85
C GLU A 139 -3.48 0.77 6.88
N SER A 140 -3.74 0.46 8.14
CA SER A 140 -2.69 0.48 9.17
C SER A 140 -1.72 -0.69 8.97
N THR A 141 -0.52 -0.59 9.56
CA THR A 141 0.50 -1.65 9.53
C THR A 141 -0.03 -2.99 10.05
N ASN A 142 -0.86 -2.97 11.11
CA ASN A 142 -1.50 -4.18 11.65
C ASN A 142 -2.54 -4.79 10.69
N GLU A 143 -3.32 -3.94 10.01
CA GLU A 143 -4.29 -4.39 9.00
C GLU A 143 -3.58 -5.02 7.81
N PHE A 144 -2.46 -4.45 7.37
CA PHE A 144 -1.64 -5.00 6.31
C PHE A 144 -1.10 -6.40 6.65
N ILE A 145 -0.48 -6.58 7.83
CA ILE A 145 -0.02 -7.90 8.30
C ILE A 145 -1.18 -8.89 8.31
N ARG A 146 -2.32 -8.49 8.88
CA ARG A 146 -3.52 -9.33 8.99
C ARG A 146 -4.08 -9.73 7.63
N LYS A 147 -4.08 -8.83 6.65
CA LYS A 147 -4.53 -9.10 5.28
C LYS A 147 -3.69 -10.19 4.62
N ILE A 148 -2.37 -10.14 4.75
CA ILE A 148 -1.46 -11.18 4.22
C ILE A 148 -1.73 -12.52 4.90
N ARG A 149 -1.86 -12.54 6.23
CA ARG A 149 -2.22 -13.74 7.00
C ARG A 149 -3.56 -14.32 6.56
N PHE A 150 -4.56 -13.49 6.34
CA PHE A 150 -5.88 -13.93 5.85
C PHE A 150 -5.83 -14.45 4.42
N ASN A 151 -5.05 -13.84 3.53
CA ASN A 151 -4.85 -14.36 2.17
C ASN A 151 -4.32 -15.79 2.21
N LYS A 152 -3.28 -16.05 3.01
CA LYS A 152 -2.76 -17.40 3.20
C LYS A 152 -3.79 -18.33 3.85
N ALA A 153 -4.52 -17.88 4.86
CA ALA A 153 -5.57 -18.66 5.51
C ALA A 153 -6.65 -19.07 4.52
N CYS A 154 -7.09 -18.18 3.63
CA CYS A 154 -8.07 -18.49 2.60
C CYS A 154 -7.60 -19.60 1.65
N LYS A 155 -6.31 -19.60 1.28
CA LYS A 155 -5.72 -20.65 0.45
C LYS A 155 -5.75 -22.00 1.19
N LEU A 156 -5.29 -22.04 2.44
CA LEU A 156 -5.27 -23.25 3.27
C LEU A 156 -6.67 -23.80 3.57
N LEU A 157 -7.65 -22.92 3.82
CA LEU A 157 -9.03 -23.33 4.08
C LEU A 157 -9.68 -23.94 2.82
N LYS A 158 -9.38 -23.41 1.64
CA LYS A 158 -9.87 -23.98 0.36
C LYS A 158 -9.26 -25.33 0.02
N GLU A 159 -8.05 -25.61 0.49
CA GLU A 159 -7.42 -26.94 0.31
C GLU A 159 -8.15 -28.06 1.08
N GLY A 160 -8.93 -27.72 2.11
CA GLY A 160 -9.71 -28.68 2.91
C GLY A 160 -8.90 -29.71 3.73
N ARG A 161 -7.56 -29.54 3.77
CA ARG A 161 -6.63 -30.49 4.42
C ARG A 161 -6.42 -30.22 5.91
N TYR A 162 -6.71 -29.00 6.34
CA TYR A 162 -6.39 -28.50 7.67
C TYR A 162 -7.66 -28.08 8.41
N THR A 163 -7.68 -28.34 9.71
CA THR A 163 -8.71 -27.79 10.60
C THR A 163 -8.56 -26.28 10.76
N VAL A 164 -9.62 -25.60 11.13
CA VAL A 164 -9.59 -24.14 11.40
C VAL A 164 -8.55 -23.81 12.47
N SER A 165 -8.36 -24.69 13.47
CA SER A 165 -7.35 -24.52 14.53
C SER A 165 -5.94 -24.57 13.97
N GLU A 166 -5.63 -25.56 13.15
CA GLU A 166 -4.32 -25.69 12.48
C GLU A 166 -4.04 -24.48 11.58
N VAL A 167 -5.01 -24.08 10.75
CA VAL A 167 -4.88 -22.91 9.90
C VAL A 167 -4.59 -21.67 10.74
N SER A 168 -5.28 -21.47 11.88
CA SER A 168 -5.05 -20.30 12.73
C SER A 168 -3.61 -20.23 13.24
N THR A 169 -3.03 -21.37 13.63
CA THR A 169 -1.62 -21.47 14.07
C THR A 169 -0.67 -21.21 12.90
N MET A 170 -0.91 -21.85 11.75
CA MET A 170 -0.06 -21.71 10.55
C MET A 170 0.00 -20.26 10.01
N VAL A 171 -1.00 -19.44 10.32
CA VAL A 171 -1.02 -18.04 9.91
C VAL A 171 -0.80 -17.06 11.07
N GLY A 172 -0.19 -17.53 12.17
CA GLY A 172 0.32 -16.70 13.26
C GLY A 172 -0.73 -16.05 14.14
N PHE A 173 -1.89 -16.69 14.33
CA PHE A 173 -2.89 -16.24 15.32
C PHE A 173 -2.71 -16.99 16.64
N ASN A 174 -2.74 -16.25 17.73
CA ASN A 174 -2.54 -16.80 19.08
C ASN A 174 -3.64 -17.81 19.51
N THR A 175 -4.88 -17.61 19.06
CA THR A 175 -5.99 -18.52 19.36
C THR A 175 -6.92 -18.66 18.15
N ALA A 176 -7.47 -19.87 17.97
CA ALA A 176 -8.47 -20.14 16.94
C ALA A 176 -9.74 -19.29 17.09
N SER A 177 -10.12 -18.95 18.33
CA SER A 177 -11.28 -18.11 18.62
C SER A 177 -11.06 -16.67 18.12
N TYR A 178 -9.90 -16.08 18.40
CA TYR A 178 -9.56 -14.75 17.91
C TYR A 178 -9.42 -14.72 16.38
N PHE A 179 -8.82 -15.76 15.80
CA PHE A 179 -8.78 -15.93 14.35
C PHE A 179 -10.19 -15.95 13.75
N ALA A 180 -11.08 -16.82 14.24
CA ALA A 180 -12.44 -16.98 13.72
C ALA A 180 -13.25 -15.66 13.81
N THR A 181 -13.15 -14.95 14.94
CA THR A 181 -13.83 -13.68 15.15
C THR A 181 -13.29 -12.60 14.20
N SER A 182 -11.97 -12.51 14.07
CA SER A 182 -11.31 -11.54 13.18
C SER A 182 -11.58 -11.83 11.71
N PHE A 183 -11.58 -13.12 11.33
CA PHE A 183 -11.89 -13.58 9.97
C PHE A 183 -13.35 -13.27 9.61
N LYS A 184 -14.29 -13.58 10.51
CA LYS A 184 -15.72 -13.25 10.31
C LYS A 184 -15.94 -11.75 10.15
N LYS A 185 -15.25 -10.94 10.95
CA LYS A 185 -15.32 -9.46 10.82
C LYS A 185 -14.84 -8.98 9.46
N TYR A 186 -13.82 -9.64 8.89
CA TYR A 186 -13.21 -9.24 7.62
C TYR A 186 -13.99 -9.76 6.40
N PHE A 187 -14.42 -11.03 6.42
CA PHE A 187 -15.06 -11.72 5.29
C PHE A 187 -16.59 -11.86 5.39
N GLY A 188 -17.18 -11.52 6.54
CA GLY A 188 -18.62 -11.68 6.77
C GLY A 188 -19.08 -13.11 7.06
N CYS A 189 -18.18 -14.13 6.96
CA CYS A 189 -18.48 -15.53 7.21
C CYS A 189 -17.42 -16.19 8.10
N LEU A 190 -17.74 -17.33 8.70
CA LEU A 190 -16.79 -18.10 9.50
C LEU A 190 -15.72 -18.79 8.61
N PRO A 191 -14.50 -19.04 9.13
CA PRO A 191 -13.48 -19.79 8.41
C PRO A 191 -13.96 -21.16 7.94
N SER A 192 -14.75 -21.88 8.75
CA SER A 192 -15.32 -23.18 8.43
C SER A 192 -16.36 -23.14 7.28
N GLU A 193 -17.05 -22.02 7.12
CA GLU A 193 -18.00 -21.80 6.03
C GLU A 193 -17.27 -21.41 4.74
N TYR A 194 -16.15 -20.69 4.89
CA TYR A 194 -15.34 -20.25 3.74
C TYR A 194 -14.69 -21.42 3.00
N GLY A 195 -14.16 -22.41 3.73
CA GLY A 195 -13.60 -23.64 3.15
C GLY A 195 -14.63 -24.43 2.35
N LYS A 196 -15.82 -24.64 2.89
CA LYS A 196 -16.90 -25.39 2.23
C LYS A 196 -17.41 -24.74 0.94
N LYS A 197 -17.36 -23.41 0.82
CA LYS A 197 -17.74 -22.70 -0.41
C LYS A 197 -16.76 -22.96 -1.56
N GLY A 198 -15.51 -23.31 -1.25
CA GLY A 198 -14.50 -23.68 -2.26
C GLY A 198 -14.72 -25.07 -2.87
N GLU A 199 -15.29 -26.00 -2.12
CA GLU A 199 -15.58 -27.37 -2.59
C GLU A 199 -16.73 -27.41 -3.61
N ASN A 200 -17.71 -26.50 -3.48
CA ASN A 200 -18.89 -26.47 -4.35
C ASN A 200 -18.67 -25.73 -5.70
N GLN A 201 -17.47 -25.29 -6.02
CA GLN A 201 -17.14 -24.64 -7.29
C GLN A 201 -16.24 -25.48 -8.21
N GLN A 202 -15.96 -26.73 -7.84
CA GLN A 202 -15.13 -27.68 -8.62
C GLN A 202 -15.95 -28.82 -9.27
N ASP A 203 -17.27 -28.74 -9.24
CA ASP A 203 -18.16 -29.67 -9.98
C ASP A 203 -18.76 -29.02 -11.25
#